data_f41537004f45dab812c4ce9552fe11a5
#
_entry.id   f41537004f45dab812c4ce9552fe11a5
#
_cell.length_a   1.000
_cell.length_b   1.000
_cell.length_c   1.000
_cell.angle_alpha   90.00
_cell.angle_beta   90.00
_cell.angle_gamma   90.00
#
_symmetry.space_group_name_H-M   'P 1'
#
loop_
_entity.id
_entity.type
_entity.pdbx_description
1 polymer ?
#
loop_
_entity_poly.entity_id
_entity_poly.type
_entity_poly.pdbx_seq_one_letter_code
_entity_poly.pdbx_strand_id
1 'polypeptide(L)'
;MFNLRSLSLATDFIEGHLRYKRKQVSGPARVVAIGNFDGLHLGHLALLEELRMLQQTLAATGQGCLQTVLSFEPHPRVFFQPNQPPLKILPFGTKVLCLKELGLDELAILKFNRSLASMTPEEFVHQVLVDELNAKAIVVGEDFRFGSKRSGSIETLQQMGERLGFQVKAVASVMHQQERVSSSLLRDVLQVANLPAYKDLTGRDYELSGRVSYGRQLGRTLGFPTLNLAMPERLAIAGIFAVEVFGLQPSGPVRGVASLGRRPTVEQQGRNLLEVHLFDWNQTVYGQRVCVRLKSFIRSEQKFDDLETMRLQMLQDMAKARDFLQKTN
;
A
#
# COMPACT_ATOMS: atom_id res chain seq x y z
N MET A 1 -16.54 9.96 -6.67
CA MET A 1 -15.24 10.03 -7.40
C MET A 1 -14.12 9.93 -6.37
N PHE A 2 -13.20 8.96 -6.50
CA PHE A 2 -12.09 8.77 -5.55
C PHE A 2 -11.15 9.98 -5.57
N ASN A 3 -10.81 10.50 -4.39
CA ASN A 3 -9.94 11.67 -4.22
C ASN A 3 -8.65 11.30 -3.48
N LEU A 4 -7.50 11.66 -4.04
CA LEU A 4 -6.19 11.58 -3.37
C LEU A 4 -5.81 12.99 -2.89
N ARG A 5 -5.84 13.21 -1.57
CA ARG A 5 -5.55 14.50 -0.95
C ARG A 5 -4.24 14.44 -0.17
N SER A 6 -3.32 15.35 -0.46
CA SER A 6 -2.15 15.59 0.37
C SER A 6 -2.48 16.68 1.39
N LEU A 7 -2.35 16.36 2.68
CA LEU A 7 -2.55 17.31 3.75
C LEU A 7 -1.23 18.02 4.05
N SER A 8 -1.24 19.35 3.92
CA SER A 8 -0.16 20.21 4.36
C SER A 8 -0.63 20.96 5.61
N LEU A 9 -0.05 20.65 6.75
CA LEU A 9 -0.30 21.41 7.96
C LEU A 9 0.47 22.72 7.86
N ALA A 10 -0.24 23.83 7.88
CA ALA A 10 0.37 25.15 7.98
C ALA A 10 0.94 25.32 9.40
N THR A 11 2.23 25.06 9.55
CA THR A 11 2.96 25.35 10.79
C THR A 11 3.62 26.71 10.65
N ASP A 12 2.93 27.77 11.03
CA ASP A 12 3.56 29.02 11.36
C ASP A 12 4.18 28.88 12.76
N PHE A 13 5.45 28.54 12.82
CA PHE A 13 6.25 28.61 14.02
C PHE A 13 6.64 30.10 14.23
N ILE A 14 5.90 30.80 15.06
CA ILE A 14 6.34 32.09 15.62
C ILE A 14 6.53 31.90 17.11
N GLU A 15 7.81 31.94 17.53
CA GLU A 15 8.28 32.07 18.93
C GLU A 15 7.43 31.37 20.01
N GLY A 16 7.67 30.08 20.23
CA GLY A 16 7.42 29.40 21.52
C GLY A 16 5.97 29.24 22.00
N HIS A 17 4.99 29.84 21.35
CA HIS A 17 3.57 29.71 21.69
C HIS A 17 2.72 29.44 20.46
N LEU A 18 2.13 28.26 20.38
CA LEU A 18 1.09 27.90 19.41
C LEU A 18 -0.16 28.76 19.68
N ARG A 19 -0.33 29.87 18.94
CA ARG A 19 -1.62 30.56 18.84
C ARG A 19 -2.48 29.81 17.83
N TYR A 20 -3.35 28.95 18.36
CA TYR A 20 -4.38 28.26 17.61
C TYR A 20 -5.40 29.28 17.06
N LYS A 21 -5.32 29.62 15.77
CA LYS A 21 -6.44 30.27 15.06
C LYS A 21 -7.36 29.17 14.56
N ARG A 22 -8.53 29.02 15.20
CA ARG A 22 -9.59 28.14 14.75
C ARG A 22 -9.92 28.50 13.31
N LYS A 23 -9.46 27.67 12.36
CA LYS A 23 -9.84 27.79 10.96
C LYS A 23 -11.33 27.40 10.87
N GLN A 24 -12.13 28.21 10.19
CA GLN A 24 -13.51 27.82 9.92
C GLN A 24 -13.48 26.50 9.17
N VAL A 25 -14.11 25.44 9.73
CA VAL A 25 -14.13 24.11 9.16
C VAL A 25 -14.80 24.19 7.77
N SER A 26 -14.00 24.13 6.73
CA SER A 26 -14.48 24.19 5.35
C SER A 26 -14.29 22.84 4.67
N GLY A 27 -15.37 22.23 4.23
CA GLY A 27 -15.32 20.98 3.47
C GLY A 27 -16.35 19.95 3.93
N PRO A 28 -16.51 18.87 3.17
CA PRO A 28 -17.47 17.82 3.49
C PRO A 28 -17.13 17.16 4.83
N ALA A 29 -18.14 16.70 5.53
CA ALA A 29 -17.98 15.85 6.71
C ALA A 29 -17.35 14.51 6.31
N ARG A 30 -16.59 13.88 7.20
CA ARG A 30 -15.91 12.61 6.95
C ARG A 30 -16.11 11.61 8.08
N VAL A 31 -16.18 10.34 7.70
CA VAL A 31 -15.84 9.22 8.57
C VAL A 31 -14.41 8.82 8.23
N VAL A 32 -13.53 8.77 9.24
CA VAL A 32 -12.08 8.66 9.02
C VAL A 32 -11.53 7.38 9.65
N ALA A 33 -10.96 6.49 8.85
CA ALA A 33 -10.14 5.39 9.36
C ALA A 33 -8.68 5.82 9.39
N ILE A 34 -8.01 5.68 10.55
CA ILE A 34 -6.61 6.10 10.72
C ILE A 34 -5.69 4.89 10.76
N GLY A 35 -4.68 4.87 9.88
CA GLY A 35 -3.69 3.80 9.85
C GLY A 35 -2.69 3.93 8.72
N ASN A 36 -1.65 3.10 8.74
CA ASN A 36 -0.68 3.07 7.64
C ASN A 36 -1.22 2.37 6.39
N PHE A 37 -2.17 1.45 6.57
CA PHE A 37 -2.76 0.64 5.50
C PHE A 37 -1.70 -0.02 4.61
N ASP A 38 -0.62 -0.52 5.25
CA ASP A 38 0.46 -1.19 4.55
C ASP A 38 0.11 -2.66 4.35
N GLY A 39 -0.13 -3.05 3.09
CA GLY A 39 -0.50 -4.40 2.67
C GLY A 39 -2.01 -4.70 2.64
N LEU A 40 -2.88 -3.83 3.17
CA LEU A 40 -4.35 -3.99 3.14
C LEU A 40 -4.83 -5.38 3.58
N HIS A 41 -4.30 -5.86 4.72
CA HIS A 41 -4.66 -7.15 5.31
C HIS A 41 -6.08 -7.15 5.92
N LEU A 42 -6.58 -8.33 6.32
CA LEU A 42 -7.93 -8.51 6.86
C LEU A 42 -8.25 -7.55 8.02
N GLY A 43 -7.28 -7.21 8.87
CA GLY A 43 -7.47 -6.18 9.90
C GLY A 43 -7.74 -4.78 9.34
N HIS A 44 -7.11 -4.41 8.22
CA HIS A 44 -7.44 -3.16 7.52
C HIS A 44 -8.81 -3.23 6.85
N LEU A 45 -9.20 -4.39 6.29
CA LEU A 45 -10.53 -4.56 5.71
C LEU A 45 -11.62 -4.44 6.77
N ALA A 46 -11.39 -4.96 7.98
CA ALA A 46 -12.31 -4.77 9.11
C ALA A 46 -12.49 -3.28 9.50
N LEU A 47 -11.39 -2.49 9.47
CA LEU A 47 -11.48 -1.03 9.66
C LEU A 47 -12.32 -0.36 8.55
N LEU A 48 -12.15 -0.77 7.30
CA LEU A 48 -12.91 -0.20 6.17
C LEU A 48 -14.39 -0.60 6.20
N GLU A 49 -14.70 -1.79 6.69
CA GLU A 49 -16.10 -2.22 6.85
C GLU A 49 -16.79 -1.41 7.97
N GLU A 50 -16.14 -1.23 9.11
CA GLU A 50 -16.68 -0.37 10.18
C GLU A 50 -16.83 1.09 9.72
N LEU A 51 -15.86 1.59 8.91
CA LEU A 51 -15.95 2.90 8.28
C LEU A 51 -17.21 3.04 7.42
N ARG A 52 -17.53 2.02 6.62
CA ARG A 52 -18.72 1.97 5.76
C ARG A 52 -20.00 1.96 6.59
N MET A 53 -20.07 1.14 7.63
CA MET A 53 -21.24 1.06 8.52
C MET A 53 -21.53 2.39 9.21
N LEU A 54 -20.51 3.07 9.73
CA LEU A 54 -20.65 4.39 10.36
C LEU A 54 -21.09 5.46 9.34
N GLN A 55 -20.55 5.44 8.15
CA GLN A 55 -20.95 6.35 7.08
C GLN A 55 -22.43 6.17 6.73
N GLN A 56 -22.92 4.94 6.59
CA GLN A 56 -24.33 4.64 6.32
C GLN A 56 -25.24 5.10 7.47
N THR A 57 -24.81 4.89 8.71
CA THR A 57 -25.55 5.32 9.91
C THR A 57 -25.71 6.85 9.94
N LEU A 58 -24.63 7.59 9.67
CA LEU A 58 -24.67 9.05 9.61
C LEU A 58 -25.48 9.56 8.42
N ALA A 59 -25.39 8.91 7.26
CA ALA A 59 -26.18 9.24 6.08
C ALA A 59 -27.69 9.09 6.34
N ALA A 60 -28.14 8.08 7.10
CA ALA A 60 -29.51 7.87 7.49
C ALA A 60 -30.07 9.01 8.37
N THR A 61 -29.21 9.75 9.09
CA THR A 61 -29.58 10.96 9.86
C THR A 61 -29.51 12.26 9.04
N GLY A 62 -29.31 12.17 7.73
CA GLY A 62 -29.18 13.33 6.82
C GLY A 62 -27.78 13.94 6.78
N GLN A 63 -26.79 13.33 7.43
CA GLN A 63 -25.39 13.78 7.40
C GLN A 63 -24.61 13.02 6.34
N GLY A 64 -24.52 13.54 5.12
CA GLY A 64 -23.66 12.99 4.08
C GLY A 64 -22.17 13.14 4.44
N CYS A 65 -21.47 12.01 4.58
CA CYS A 65 -20.05 11.98 4.92
C CYS A 65 -19.24 11.20 3.87
N LEU A 66 -18.01 11.63 3.62
CA LEU A 66 -17.05 10.88 2.81
C LEU A 66 -16.38 9.78 3.65
N GLN A 67 -16.20 8.61 3.05
CA GLN A 67 -15.36 7.54 3.58
C GLN A 67 -13.89 7.90 3.31
N THR A 68 -13.14 8.24 4.35
CA THR A 68 -11.76 8.72 4.24
C THR A 68 -10.81 7.81 5.00
N VAL A 69 -9.74 7.39 4.34
CA VAL A 69 -8.56 6.82 5.02
C VAL A 69 -7.55 7.93 5.25
N LEU A 70 -7.13 8.13 6.50
CA LEU A 70 -5.97 8.95 6.86
C LEU A 70 -4.74 8.06 6.98
N SER A 71 -3.77 8.26 6.10
CA SER A 71 -2.51 7.50 6.09
C SER A 71 -1.30 8.44 6.09
N PHE A 72 -0.11 7.87 6.31
CA PHE A 72 1.12 8.63 6.50
C PHE A 72 2.15 8.24 5.44
N GLU A 73 2.84 9.26 4.87
CA GLU A 73 3.95 9.02 3.95
C GLU A 73 5.08 10.04 4.23
N PRO A 74 6.33 9.60 4.44
CA PRO A 74 6.74 8.20 4.56
C PRO A 74 6.10 7.52 5.77
N HIS A 75 6.11 6.18 5.75
CA HIS A 75 5.64 5.38 6.89
C HIS A 75 6.37 5.81 8.18
N PRO A 76 5.69 5.98 9.34
CA PRO A 76 6.31 6.49 10.57
C PRO A 76 7.60 5.76 10.98
N ARG A 77 7.66 4.42 10.80
CA ARG A 77 8.88 3.66 11.09
C ARG A 77 10.08 4.07 10.21
N VAL A 78 9.86 4.55 8.99
CA VAL A 78 10.93 5.06 8.13
C VAL A 78 11.56 6.31 8.73
N PHE A 79 10.74 7.17 9.33
CA PHE A 79 11.21 8.38 10.02
C PHE A 79 11.99 8.06 11.30
N PHE A 80 11.48 7.13 12.13
CA PHE A 80 12.11 6.78 13.40
C PHE A 80 13.29 5.80 13.27
N GLN A 81 13.31 5.00 12.21
CA GLN A 81 14.34 3.98 11.95
C GLN A 81 14.91 4.11 10.54
N PRO A 82 15.57 5.24 10.20
CA PRO A 82 16.03 5.52 8.83
C PRO A 82 17.09 4.53 8.34
N ASN A 83 17.88 3.95 9.24
CA ASN A 83 18.92 2.98 8.90
C ASN A 83 18.37 1.56 8.64
N GLN A 84 17.17 1.25 9.15
CA GLN A 84 16.50 -0.03 9.00
C GLN A 84 15.00 0.16 8.68
N PRO A 85 14.67 0.86 7.59
CA PRO A 85 13.27 1.06 7.23
C PRO A 85 12.61 -0.28 6.92
N PRO A 86 11.33 -0.46 7.29
CA PRO A 86 10.61 -1.68 6.96
C PRO A 86 10.52 -1.88 5.45
N LEU A 87 10.57 -3.13 5.01
CA LEU A 87 10.30 -3.49 3.61
C LEU A 87 8.87 -3.08 3.26
N LYS A 88 8.67 -2.47 2.10
CA LYS A 88 7.32 -2.12 1.62
C LYS A 88 6.57 -3.37 1.19
N ILE A 89 5.33 -3.50 1.63
CA ILE A 89 4.44 -4.58 1.19
C ILE A 89 3.87 -4.19 -0.17
N LEU A 90 3.27 -3.03 -0.30
CA LEU A 90 2.74 -2.50 -1.55
C LEU A 90 3.41 -1.18 -1.93
N PRO A 91 3.74 -0.96 -3.21
CA PRO A 91 4.04 0.36 -3.73
C PRO A 91 2.89 1.34 -3.45
N PHE A 92 3.22 2.61 -3.22
CA PHE A 92 2.20 3.63 -2.94
C PHE A 92 1.10 3.67 -4.02
N GLY A 93 1.48 3.63 -5.30
CA GLY A 93 0.51 3.61 -6.41
C GLY A 93 -0.40 2.40 -6.39
N THR A 94 0.11 1.21 -6.04
CA THR A 94 -0.69 -0.01 -5.89
C THR A 94 -1.65 0.12 -4.71
N LYS A 95 -1.20 0.62 -3.55
CA LYS A 95 -2.06 0.89 -2.39
C LYS A 95 -3.23 1.81 -2.74
N VAL A 96 -2.96 2.90 -3.47
CA VAL A 96 -4.00 3.85 -3.93
C VAL A 96 -5.04 3.16 -4.81
N LEU A 97 -4.61 2.34 -5.77
CA LEU A 97 -5.54 1.62 -6.64
C LEU A 97 -6.39 0.61 -5.87
N CYS A 98 -5.78 -0.16 -4.98
CA CYS A 98 -6.51 -1.11 -4.14
C CYS A 98 -7.56 -0.44 -3.25
N LEU A 99 -7.24 0.69 -2.62
CA LEU A 99 -8.20 1.45 -1.79
C LEU A 99 -9.35 1.99 -2.65
N LYS A 100 -9.07 2.46 -3.86
CA LYS A 100 -10.09 2.89 -4.83
C LYS A 100 -11.02 1.72 -5.21
N GLU A 101 -10.48 0.54 -5.49
CA GLU A 101 -11.25 -0.67 -5.82
C GLU A 101 -12.14 -1.12 -4.65
N LEU A 102 -11.69 -0.91 -3.41
CA LEU A 102 -12.48 -1.16 -2.20
C LEU A 102 -13.60 -0.14 -1.98
N GLY A 103 -13.80 0.83 -2.89
CA GLY A 103 -14.90 1.77 -2.84
C GLY A 103 -14.70 2.97 -1.91
N LEU A 104 -13.45 3.23 -1.48
CA LEU A 104 -13.14 4.40 -0.66
C LEU A 104 -13.36 5.70 -1.46
N ASP A 105 -13.91 6.73 -0.81
CA ASP A 105 -14.11 8.05 -1.44
C ASP A 105 -12.83 8.88 -1.45
N GLU A 106 -12.05 8.87 -0.36
CA GLU A 106 -10.86 9.71 -0.21
C GLU A 106 -9.73 8.98 0.52
N LEU A 107 -8.51 9.16 0.01
CA LEU A 107 -7.26 8.85 0.72
C LEU A 107 -6.56 10.15 1.06
N ALA A 108 -6.56 10.52 2.34
CA ALA A 108 -5.84 11.67 2.87
C ALA A 108 -4.43 11.23 3.32
N ILE A 109 -3.40 11.85 2.76
CA ILE A 109 -2.02 11.56 3.09
C ILE A 109 -1.43 12.69 3.91
N LEU A 110 -1.01 12.36 5.11
CA LEU A 110 -0.30 13.28 5.99
C LEU A 110 1.20 13.03 5.91
N LYS A 111 1.97 14.07 5.56
CA LYS A 111 3.43 13.97 5.49
C LYS A 111 3.99 13.73 6.89
N PHE A 112 4.60 12.53 7.11
CA PHE A 112 5.22 12.23 8.39
C PHE A 112 6.60 12.86 8.48
N ASN A 113 6.74 13.85 9.33
CA ASN A 113 7.95 14.64 9.55
C ASN A 113 8.12 14.98 11.04
N ARG A 114 9.16 15.74 11.38
CA ARG A 114 9.44 16.15 12.77
C ARG A 114 8.28 16.93 13.39
N SER A 115 7.63 17.83 12.64
CA SER A 115 6.49 18.61 13.13
C SER A 115 5.34 17.71 13.54
N LEU A 116 4.92 16.77 12.68
CA LEU A 116 3.87 15.82 13.00
C LEU A 116 4.26 14.89 14.15
N ALA A 117 5.52 14.42 14.18
CA ALA A 117 6.02 13.52 15.24
C ALA A 117 6.09 14.18 16.63
N SER A 118 6.16 15.52 16.69
CA SER A 118 6.19 16.29 17.94
C SER A 118 4.81 16.79 18.39
N MET A 119 3.76 16.64 17.58
CA MET A 119 2.41 17.07 17.94
C MET A 119 1.90 16.35 19.17
N THR A 120 1.29 17.06 20.11
CA THR A 120 0.56 16.46 21.22
C THR A 120 -0.71 15.75 20.70
N PRO A 121 -1.32 14.85 21.47
CA PRO A 121 -2.60 14.26 21.10
C PRO A 121 -3.67 15.33 20.82
N GLU A 122 -3.74 16.36 21.64
CA GLU A 122 -4.69 17.47 21.51
C GLU A 122 -4.49 18.24 20.21
N GLU A 123 -3.25 18.57 19.89
CA GLU A 123 -2.91 19.27 18.63
C GLU A 123 -3.29 18.44 17.42
N PHE A 124 -2.98 17.14 17.43
CA PHE A 124 -3.35 16.22 16.35
C PHE A 124 -4.86 16.14 16.14
N VAL A 125 -5.63 15.99 17.22
CA VAL A 125 -7.09 15.91 17.14
C VAL A 125 -7.67 17.23 16.61
N HIS A 126 -7.27 18.36 17.18
CA HIS A 126 -7.80 19.66 16.75
C HIS A 126 -7.41 20.00 15.30
N GLN A 127 -6.12 19.98 15.00
CA GLN A 127 -5.63 20.48 13.70
C GLN A 127 -5.94 19.51 12.56
N VAL A 128 -5.77 18.19 12.80
CA VAL A 128 -5.92 17.20 11.73
C VAL A 128 -7.34 16.69 11.62
N LEU A 129 -7.90 16.19 12.73
CA LEU A 129 -9.18 15.49 12.68
C LEU A 129 -10.37 16.46 12.59
N VAL A 130 -10.35 17.54 13.39
CA VAL A 130 -11.45 18.50 13.42
C VAL A 130 -11.32 19.53 12.30
N ASP A 131 -10.24 20.31 12.30
CA ASP A 131 -10.16 21.47 11.43
C ASP A 131 -9.90 21.11 9.97
N GLU A 132 -8.98 20.17 9.71
CA GLU A 132 -8.59 19.81 8.34
C GLU A 132 -9.51 18.76 7.73
N LEU A 133 -9.94 17.75 8.51
CA LEU A 133 -10.76 16.67 8.01
C LEU A 133 -12.26 16.81 8.29
N ASN A 134 -12.68 17.69 9.17
CA ASN A 134 -14.09 17.78 9.60
C ASN A 134 -14.65 16.39 9.97
N ALA A 135 -13.89 15.63 10.75
CA ALA A 135 -14.26 14.27 11.13
C ALA A 135 -15.52 14.25 12.01
N LYS A 136 -16.49 13.42 11.65
CA LYS A 136 -17.72 13.15 12.44
C LYS A 136 -17.67 11.78 13.11
N ALA A 137 -16.89 10.87 12.58
CA ALA A 137 -16.58 9.61 13.22
C ALA A 137 -15.14 9.17 12.85
N ILE A 138 -14.50 8.47 13.76
CA ILE A 138 -13.14 7.99 13.65
C ILE A 138 -13.12 6.49 13.93
N VAL A 139 -12.47 5.72 13.05
CA VAL A 139 -12.27 4.28 13.17
C VAL A 139 -10.78 4.00 13.34
N VAL A 140 -10.44 3.26 14.39
CA VAL A 140 -9.04 2.89 14.70
C VAL A 140 -8.97 1.44 15.17
N GLY A 141 -7.78 0.83 15.06
CA GLY A 141 -7.55 -0.48 15.69
C GLY A 141 -7.48 -0.37 17.22
N GLU A 142 -7.77 -1.44 17.94
CA GLU A 142 -7.79 -1.48 19.43
C GLU A 142 -6.46 -1.12 20.09
N ASP A 143 -5.34 -1.23 19.38
CA ASP A 143 -4.00 -0.88 19.85
C ASP A 143 -3.53 0.50 19.38
N PHE A 144 -4.46 1.32 18.90
CA PHE A 144 -4.13 2.64 18.33
C PHE A 144 -3.51 3.56 19.37
N ARG A 145 -2.38 4.17 18.99
CA ARG A 145 -1.67 5.19 19.75
C ARG A 145 -1.25 6.31 18.83
N PHE A 146 -1.37 7.54 19.29
CA PHE A 146 -1.08 8.73 18.49
C PHE A 146 -0.42 9.85 19.31
N GLY A 147 -0.06 10.93 18.62
CA GLY A 147 0.63 12.05 19.25
C GLY A 147 2.09 11.75 19.60
N SER A 148 2.78 12.78 20.09
CA SER A 148 4.19 12.71 20.47
C SER A 148 4.42 11.58 21.49
N LYS A 149 5.48 10.79 21.27
CA LYS A 149 5.83 9.62 22.10
C LYS A 149 4.69 8.60 22.27
N ARG A 150 3.70 8.59 21.37
CA ARG A 150 2.52 7.72 21.41
C ARG A 150 1.69 7.91 22.71
N SER A 151 1.65 9.13 23.23
CA SER A 151 0.99 9.45 24.51
C SER A 151 -0.54 9.42 24.45
N GLY A 152 -1.14 9.63 23.28
CA GLY A 152 -2.59 9.50 23.08
C GLY A 152 -3.04 8.06 22.94
N SER A 153 -4.15 7.73 23.60
CA SER A 153 -4.81 6.42 23.55
C SER A 153 -6.21 6.53 22.95
N ILE A 154 -6.91 5.40 22.81
CA ILE A 154 -8.30 5.36 22.36
C ILE A 154 -9.19 6.09 23.36
N GLU A 155 -8.97 5.90 24.64
CA GLU A 155 -9.73 6.55 25.73
C GLU A 155 -9.56 8.07 25.65
N THR A 156 -8.33 8.55 25.42
CA THR A 156 -8.06 9.97 25.19
C THR A 156 -8.83 10.48 23.96
N LEU A 157 -8.83 9.71 22.87
CA LEU A 157 -9.53 10.08 21.64
C LEU A 157 -11.06 10.11 21.82
N GLN A 158 -11.62 9.16 22.58
CA GLN A 158 -13.05 9.10 22.92
C GLN A 158 -13.48 10.29 23.75
N GLN A 159 -12.75 10.61 24.84
CA GLN A 159 -13.02 11.78 25.68
C GLN A 159 -12.97 13.10 24.87
N MET A 160 -12.03 13.21 23.94
CA MET A 160 -11.98 14.37 23.05
C MET A 160 -13.13 14.37 22.05
N GLY A 161 -13.53 13.20 21.55
CA GLY A 161 -14.67 13.04 20.64
C GLY A 161 -15.98 13.53 21.26
N GLU A 162 -16.26 13.15 22.52
CA GLU A 162 -17.43 13.62 23.26
C GLU A 162 -17.47 15.15 23.38
N ARG A 163 -16.32 15.77 23.64
CA ARG A 163 -16.21 17.25 23.76
C ARG A 163 -16.29 17.99 22.44
N LEU A 164 -15.79 17.37 21.35
CA LEU A 164 -15.63 18.02 20.05
C LEU A 164 -16.71 17.59 19.04
N GLY A 165 -17.59 16.66 19.39
CA GLY A 165 -18.74 16.25 18.58
C GLY A 165 -18.39 15.27 17.46
N PHE A 166 -17.48 14.31 17.70
CA PHE A 166 -17.23 13.18 16.82
C PHE A 166 -17.24 11.84 17.57
N GLN A 167 -17.66 10.79 16.90
CA GLN A 167 -17.70 9.44 17.43
C GLN A 167 -16.33 8.73 17.25
N VAL A 168 -16.00 7.79 18.15
CA VAL A 168 -14.80 6.97 18.02
C VAL A 168 -15.18 5.50 18.15
N LYS A 169 -14.77 4.71 17.16
CA LYS A 169 -14.96 3.27 17.13
C LYS A 169 -13.61 2.57 17.10
N ALA A 170 -13.36 1.72 18.08
CA ALA A 170 -12.23 0.80 18.10
C ALA A 170 -12.65 -0.53 17.48
N VAL A 171 -11.82 -1.05 16.57
CA VAL A 171 -12.01 -2.35 15.92
C VAL A 171 -11.01 -3.34 16.49
N ALA A 172 -11.49 -4.49 16.92
CA ALA A 172 -10.67 -5.57 17.47
C ALA A 172 -9.70 -6.13 16.42
N SER A 173 -8.57 -6.65 16.89
CA SER A 173 -7.60 -7.32 16.03
C SER A 173 -8.21 -8.54 15.35
N VAL A 174 -8.00 -8.68 14.06
CA VAL A 174 -8.39 -9.88 13.32
C VAL A 174 -7.35 -10.96 13.54
N MET A 175 -7.79 -12.16 13.92
CA MET A 175 -6.94 -13.32 14.12
C MET A 175 -7.08 -14.27 12.93
N HIS A 176 -5.98 -14.87 12.50
CA HIS A 176 -5.93 -15.96 11.53
C HIS A 176 -5.05 -17.06 12.09
N GLN A 177 -5.57 -18.29 12.20
CA GLN A 177 -4.87 -19.46 12.77
C GLN A 177 -4.18 -19.15 14.13
N GLN A 178 -4.87 -18.45 15.04
CA GLN A 178 -4.40 -18.02 16.37
C GLN A 178 -3.29 -16.97 16.36
N GLU A 179 -2.91 -16.44 15.20
CA GLU A 179 -1.95 -15.36 15.07
C GLU A 179 -2.66 -14.05 14.66
N ARG A 180 -2.21 -12.93 15.22
CA ARG A 180 -2.75 -11.60 14.87
C ARG A 180 -2.34 -11.22 13.45
N VAL A 181 -3.34 -10.94 12.60
CA VAL A 181 -3.09 -10.43 11.25
C VAL A 181 -2.50 -9.02 11.32
N SER A 182 -1.32 -8.84 10.76
CA SER A 182 -0.57 -7.58 10.82
C SER A 182 0.31 -7.36 9.58
N SER A 183 0.74 -6.11 9.37
CA SER A 183 1.73 -5.81 8.33
C SER A 183 3.10 -6.49 8.58
N SER A 184 3.43 -6.82 9.83
CA SER A 184 4.66 -7.58 10.12
C SER A 184 4.55 -9.00 9.61
N LEU A 185 3.47 -9.70 9.97
CA LEU A 185 3.17 -11.05 9.46
C LEU A 185 3.15 -11.09 7.93
N LEU A 186 2.54 -10.10 7.27
CA LEU A 186 2.56 -10.03 5.80
C LEU A 186 3.97 -9.91 5.23
N ARG A 187 4.88 -9.16 5.89
CA ARG A 187 6.27 -9.07 5.45
C ARG A 187 6.98 -10.39 5.55
N ASP A 188 6.80 -11.10 6.66
CA ASP A 188 7.43 -12.40 6.89
C ASP A 188 6.98 -13.42 5.85
N VAL A 189 5.68 -13.48 5.57
CA VAL A 189 5.07 -14.32 4.51
C VAL A 189 5.61 -13.97 3.12
N LEU A 190 5.76 -12.68 2.81
CA LEU A 190 6.28 -12.24 1.51
C LEU A 190 7.78 -12.46 1.34
N GLN A 191 8.57 -12.39 2.41
CA GLN A 191 10.01 -12.64 2.36
C GLN A 191 10.34 -14.08 1.96
N VAL A 192 9.45 -15.02 2.27
CA VAL A 192 9.55 -16.41 1.82
C VAL A 192 8.69 -16.71 0.58
N ALA A 193 8.17 -15.66 -0.06
CA ALA A 193 7.33 -15.73 -1.26
C ALA A 193 6.12 -16.67 -1.14
N ASN A 194 5.54 -16.81 0.05
CA ASN A 194 4.34 -17.62 0.30
C ASN A 194 3.09 -16.86 -0.13
N LEU A 195 2.79 -16.86 -1.44
CA LEU A 195 1.64 -16.17 -2.03
C LEU A 195 0.28 -16.73 -1.55
N PRO A 196 0.11 -18.05 -1.32
CA PRO A 196 -1.12 -18.57 -0.73
C PRO A 196 -1.41 -17.96 0.65
N ALA A 197 -0.45 -17.99 1.57
CA ALA A 197 -0.62 -17.39 2.90
C ALA A 197 -0.87 -15.87 2.83
N TYR A 198 -0.23 -15.16 1.89
CA TYR A 198 -0.53 -13.75 1.65
C TYR A 198 -2.01 -13.55 1.26
N LYS A 199 -2.53 -14.40 0.38
CA LYS A 199 -3.94 -14.36 -0.05
C LYS A 199 -4.90 -14.64 1.11
N ASP A 200 -4.58 -15.61 1.97
CA ASP A 200 -5.38 -15.92 3.16
C ASP A 200 -5.45 -14.73 4.13
N LEU A 201 -4.35 -13.98 4.28
CA LEU A 201 -4.24 -12.84 5.19
C LEU A 201 -4.82 -11.53 4.63
N THR A 202 -5.04 -11.44 3.30
CA THR A 202 -5.48 -10.20 2.62
C THR A 202 -6.78 -10.34 1.84
N GLY A 203 -7.22 -11.58 1.56
CA GLY A 203 -8.37 -11.88 0.71
C GLY A 203 -8.11 -11.67 -0.80
N ARG A 204 -6.84 -11.40 -1.22
CA ARG A 204 -6.49 -11.09 -2.61
C ARG A 204 -5.14 -11.65 -3.02
N ASP A 205 -4.93 -11.84 -4.31
CA ASP A 205 -3.62 -12.14 -4.86
C ASP A 205 -2.67 -10.94 -4.70
N TYR A 206 -1.36 -11.19 -4.63
CA TYR A 206 -0.36 -10.12 -4.56
C TYR A 206 -0.20 -9.45 -5.93
N GLU A 207 -0.38 -8.14 -5.98
CA GLU A 207 -0.37 -7.36 -7.20
C GLU A 207 0.58 -6.17 -7.12
N LEU A 208 1.20 -5.87 -8.25
CA LEU A 208 2.07 -4.72 -8.45
C LEU A 208 1.61 -3.92 -9.67
N SER A 209 1.26 -2.66 -9.47
CA SER A 209 0.81 -1.79 -10.54
C SER A 209 1.86 -0.74 -10.87
N GLY A 210 2.03 -0.45 -12.16
CA GLY A 210 2.97 0.56 -12.61
C GLY A 210 2.77 0.96 -14.08
N ARG A 211 3.56 1.94 -14.51
CA ARG A 211 3.64 2.32 -15.92
C ARG A 211 4.82 1.61 -16.55
N VAL A 212 4.60 0.98 -17.71
CA VAL A 212 5.65 0.31 -18.47
C VAL A 212 6.69 1.33 -18.94
N SER A 213 7.93 1.13 -18.57
CA SER A 213 9.08 1.98 -18.91
C SER A 213 10.05 1.27 -19.86
N TYR A 214 10.89 2.04 -20.51
CA TYR A 214 12.01 1.49 -21.28
C TYR A 214 13.04 0.87 -20.35
N GLY A 215 13.46 -0.36 -20.64
CA GLY A 215 14.54 -1.06 -19.95
C GLY A 215 15.83 -1.07 -20.78
N ARG A 216 16.85 -1.81 -20.30
CA ARG A 216 18.12 -2.02 -21.04
C ARG A 216 17.96 -2.92 -22.28
N GLN A 217 16.79 -3.51 -22.50
CA GLN A 217 16.44 -4.38 -23.63
C GLN A 217 17.34 -5.64 -23.78
N LEU A 218 18.08 -6.04 -22.74
CA LEU A 218 18.93 -7.24 -22.76
C LEU A 218 18.12 -8.52 -23.06
N GLY A 219 16.91 -8.63 -22.53
CA GLY A 219 16.03 -9.75 -22.83
C GLY A 219 15.69 -9.86 -24.31
N ARG A 220 15.64 -8.75 -25.05
CA ARG A 220 15.35 -8.75 -26.48
C ARG A 220 16.48 -9.43 -27.29
N THR A 221 17.75 -9.21 -26.89
CA THR A 221 18.91 -9.84 -27.57
C THR A 221 18.98 -11.35 -27.32
N LEU A 222 18.37 -11.80 -26.20
CA LEU A 222 18.28 -13.21 -25.84
C LEU A 222 17.01 -13.91 -26.36
N GLY A 223 16.14 -13.18 -27.08
CA GLY A 223 14.86 -13.71 -27.57
C GLY A 223 13.69 -13.60 -26.58
N PHE A 224 13.89 -12.94 -25.42
CA PHE A 224 12.88 -12.78 -24.37
C PHE A 224 12.56 -11.29 -24.12
N PRO A 225 11.81 -10.61 -24.99
CA PRO A 225 11.45 -9.22 -24.75
C PRO A 225 10.68 -9.09 -23.46
N THR A 226 11.06 -8.11 -22.61
CA THR A 226 10.44 -7.86 -21.32
C THR A 226 9.85 -6.45 -21.26
N LEU A 227 8.69 -6.32 -20.62
CA LEU A 227 8.22 -5.04 -20.10
C LEU A 227 8.84 -4.78 -18.73
N ASN A 228 9.08 -3.51 -18.44
CA ASN A 228 9.78 -3.09 -17.24
C ASN A 228 8.90 -2.16 -16.42
N LEU A 229 8.74 -2.44 -15.11
CA LEU A 229 8.10 -1.55 -14.15
C LEU A 229 9.10 -1.19 -13.06
N ALA A 230 9.38 0.10 -12.92
CA ALA A 230 10.18 0.60 -11.81
C ALA A 230 9.39 0.45 -10.51
N MET A 231 9.97 -0.24 -9.53
CA MET A 231 9.39 -0.44 -8.22
C MET A 231 10.09 0.46 -7.19
N PRO A 232 9.39 0.88 -6.14
CA PRO A 232 10.04 1.56 -5.03
C PRO A 232 11.10 0.65 -4.42
N GLU A 233 12.00 1.28 -3.72
CA GLU A 233 13.11 0.60 -3.05
C GLU A 233 12.58 -0.44 -2.05
N ARG A 234 13.19 -1.61 -1.95
CA ARG A 234 13.01 -2.58 -0.86
C ARG A 234 11.58 -3.10 -0.67
N LEU A 235 11.06 -3.81 -1.66
CA LEU A 235 9.85 -4.62 -1.49
C LEU A 235 10.11 -5.83 -0.57
N ALA A 236 9.05 -6.28 0.10
CA ALA A 236 9.08 -7.45 0.98
C ALA A 236 9.20 -8.78 0.23
N ILE A 237 9.09 -8.78 -1.07
CA ILE A 237 9.12 -9.97 -1.93
C ILE A 237 10.11 -9.78 -3.07
N ALA A 238 10.81 -10.86 -3.43
CA ALA A 238 11.70 -10.93 -4.58
C ALA A 238 11.75 -12.37 -5.13
N GLY A 239 12.12 -12.54 -6.40
CA GLY A 239 12.27 -13.83 -7.05
C GLY A 239 11.70 -13.88 -8.46
N ILE A 240 11.54 -15.09 -8.97
CA ILE A 240 10.95 -15.39 -10.28
C ILE A 240 9.54 -15.96 -10.06
N PHE A 241 8.57 -15.45 -10.82
CA PHE A 241 7.16 -15.74 -10.61
C PHE A 241 6.43 -16.04 -11.92
N ALA A 242 5.46 -16.98 -11.87
CA ALA A 242 4.41 -17.04 -12.86
C ALA A 242 3.42 -15.90 -12.61
N VAL A 243 3.03 -15.16 -13.67
CA VAL A 243 2.23 -13.94 -13.53
C VAL A 243 1.10 -13.84 -14.55
N GLU A 244 0.09 -13.04 -14.16
CA GLU A 244 -0.96 -12.52 -15.04
C GLU A 244 -0.85 -11.01 -15.11
N VAL A 245 -0.89 -10.44 -16.31
CA VAL A 245 -0.76 -9.00 -16.56
C VAL A 245 -2.06 -8.45 -17.11
N PHE A 246 -2.68 -7.56 -16.37
CA PHE A 246 -3.92 -6.87 -16.71
C PHE A 246 -3.64 -5.47 -17.29
N GLY A 247 -4.58 -4.98 -18.09
CA GLY A 247 -4.50 -3.63 -18.68
C GLY A 247 -3.80 -3.56 -20.03
N LEU A 248 -3.46 -4.70 -20.63
CA LEU A 248 -2.89 -4.79 -21.97
C LEU A 248 -3.95 -5.01 -23.07
N GLN A 249 -5.00 -5.74 -22.75
CA GLN A 249 -6.11 -6.04 -23.64
C GLN A 249 -7.43 -6.13 -22.86
N PRO A 250 -8.59 -5.91 -23.53
CA PRO A 250 -9.92 -6.00 -22.87
C PRO A 250 -10.33 -7.43 -22.53
N SER A 251 -9.82 -8.44 -23.27
CA SER A 251 -10.26 -9.83 -23.19
C SER A 251 -9.75 -10.60 -21.97
N GLY A 252 -9.03 -9.95 -21.07
CA GLY A 252 -8.49 -10.58 -19.84
C GLY A 252 -6.97 -10.40 -19.71
N PRO A 253 -6.35 -11.11 -18.75
CA PRO A 253 -4.92 -11.00 -18.51
C PRO A 253 -4.08 -11.67 -19.60
N VAL A 254 -2.89 -11.12 -19.84
CA VAL A 254 -1.84 -11.79 -20.59
C VAL A 254 -0.93 -12.52 -19.61
N ARG A 255 -0.64 -13.78 -19.88
CA ARG A 255 0.20 -14.64 -19.04
C ARG A 255 1.67 -14.41 -19.30
N GLY A 256 2.50 -14.62 -18.27
CA GLY A 256 3.93 -14.44 -18.41
C GLY A 256 4.74 -14.99 -17.25
N VAL A 257 6.04 -14.74 -17.31
CA VAL A 257 6.99 -14.99 -16.22
C VAL A 257 7.66 -13.66 -15.87
N ALA A 258 7.84 -13.42 -14.57
CA ALA A 258 8.42 -12.17 -14.09
C ALA A 258 9.61 -12.40 -13.16
N SER A 259 10.61 -11.53 -13.27
CA SER A 259 11.68 -11.35 -12.30
C SER A 259 11.41 -10.07 -11.49
N LEU A 260 11.35 -10.20 -10.19
CA LEU A 260 11.26 -9.08 -9.24
C LEU A 260 12.50 -9.07 -8.37
N GLY A 261 13.40 -8.13 -8.59
CA GLY A 261 14.66 -8.10 -7.88
C GLY A 261 15.34 -6.75 -7.86
N ARG A 262 16.54 -6.73 -7.24
CA ARG A 262 17.37 -5.53 -7.19
C ARG A 262 18.33 -5.50 -8.39
N ARG A 263 18.40 -4.38 -9.07
CA ARG A 263 19.48 -4.16 -10.02
C ARG A 263 20.83 -4.05 -9.28
N PRO A 264 21.83 -4.87 -9.60
CA PRO A 264 23.17 -4.75 -9.04
C PRO A 264 23.96 -3.63 -9.78
N THR A 265 23.50 -2.39 -9.78
CA THR A 265 24.22 -1.29 -10.43
C THR A 265 24.52 -0.18 -9.43
N VAL A 266 25.78 0.24 -9.40
CA VAL A 266 26.36 1.29 -8.56
C VAL A 266 25.69 2.65 -8.73
N GLU A 267 24.99 2.88 -9.85
CA GLU A 267 24.45 4.20 -10.23
C GLU A 267 22.99 4.46 -9.87
N GLN A 268 22.20 3.48 -9.41
CA GLN A 268 20.77 3.67 -9.08
C GLN A 268 20.40 3.04 -7.75
N GLN A 269 20.98 3.51 -6.64
CA GLN A 269 20.52 3.34 -5.25
C GLN A 269 19.56 2.16 -4.97
N GLY A 270 19.85 0.96 -5.50
CA GLY A 270 19.18 -0.29 -5.14
C GLY A 270 17.65 -0.34 -5.41
N ARG A 271 17.15 0.37 -6.41
CA ARG A 271 15.72 0.28 -6.81
C ARG A 271 15.39 -1.11 -7.32
N ASN A 272 14.25 -1.64 -6.86
CA ASN A 272 13.73 -2.88 -7.41
C ASN A 272 13.20 -2.64 -8.82
N LEU A 273 13.28 -3.67 -9.64
CA LEU A 273 12.72 -3.72 -10.99
C LEU A 273 11.85 -4.96 -11.10
N LEU A 274 10.68 -4.80 -11.68
CA LEU A 274 9.84 -5.90 -12.11
C LEU A 274 9.97 -5.99 -13.63
N GLU A 275 10.61 -7.06 -14.12
CA GLU A 275 10.76 -7.38 -15.53
C GLU A 275 9.85 -8.54 -15.87
N VAL A 276 8.93 -8.36 -16.81
CA VAL A 276 7.95 -9.39 -17.20
C VAL A 276 8.10 -9.75 -18.66
N HIS A 277 8.36 -11.03 -18.93
CA HIS A 277 8.25 -11.61 -20.26
C HIS A 277 6.84 -12.15 -20.46
N LEU A 278 6.12 -11.57 -21.42
CA LEU A 278 4.75 -11.96 -21.76
C LEU A 278 4.78 -13.14 -22.76
N PHE A 279 3.95 -14.14 -22.52
CA PHE A 279 3.81 -15.28 -23.42
C PHE A 279 2.95 -14.90 -24.62
N ASP A 280 3.40 -15.32 -25.81
CA ASP A 280 2.64 -15.21 -27.06
C ASP A 280 2.19 -13.76 -27.37
N TRP A 281 3.00 -12.75 -26.94
CA TRP A 281 2.73 -11.33 -27.06
C TRP A 281 3.84 -10.60 -27.80
N ASN A 282 3.48 -9.87 -28.85
CA ASN A 282 4.44 -9.18 -29.72
C ASN A 282 4.19 -7.66 -29.89
N GLN A 283 3.21 -7.12 -29.13
CA GLN A 283 2.85 -5.70 -29.24
C GLN A 283 3.71 -4.84 -28.31
N THR A 284 3.94 -3.59 -28.71
CA THR A 284 4.62 -2.58 -27.91
C THR A 284 3.64 -2.00 -26.88
N VAL A 285 4.07 -1.96 -25.61
CA VAL A 285 3.22 -1.57 -24.48
C VAL A 285 3.82 -0.44 -23.63
N TYR A 286 4.84 0.26 -24.11
CA TYR A 286 5.48 1.36 -23.40
C TYR A 286 4.50 2.48 -23.06
N GLY A 287 4.62 3.02 -21.85
CA GLY A 287 3.75 4.09 -21.34
C GLY A 287 2.39 3.62 -20.85
N GLN A 288 1.97 2.38 -21.13
CA GLN A 288 0.72 1.83 -20.61
C GLN A 288 0.81 1.57 -19.11
N ARG A 289 -0.29 1.72 -18.42
CA ARG A 289 -0.41 1.32 -17.01
C ARG A 289 -0.92 -0.10 -16.94
N VAL A 290 -0.19 -0.96 -16.24
CA VAL A 290 -0.52 -2.37 -16.09
C VAL A 290 -0.56 -2.76 -14.61
N CYS A 291 -1.29 -3.85 -14.32
CA CYS A 291 -1.28 -4.53 -13.04
C CYS A 291 -0.72 -5.95 -13.24
N VAL A 292 0.34 -6.30 -12.54
CA VAL A 292 0.98 -7.62 -12.58
C VAL A 292 0.61 -8.37 -11.32
N ARG A 293 -0.14 -9.44 -11.48
CA ARG A 293 -0.57 -10.36 -10.42
C ARG A 293 0.40 -11.52 -10.34
N LEU A 294 1.04 -11.70 -9.18
CA LEU A 294 1.92 -12.84 -8.92
C LEU A 294 1.07 -14.06 -8.57
N LYS A 295 1.21 -15.14 -9.32
CA LYS A 295 0.39 -16.36 -9.18
C LYS A 295 1.14 -17.49 -8.49
N SER A 296 2.41 -17.68 -8.82
CA SER A 296 3.24 -18.73 -8.20
C SER A 296 4.70 -18.30 -8.15
N PHE A 297 5.35 -18.59 -7.04
CA PHE A 297 6.80 -18.49 -6.91
C PHE A 297 7.47 -19.65 -7.61
N ILE A 298 8.46 -19.37 -8.45
CA ILE A 298 9.19 -20.39 -9.22
C ILE A 298 10.54 -20.68 -8.56
N ARG A 299 11.32 -19.62 -8.24
CA ARG A 299 12.61 -19.70 -7.57
C ARG A 299 13.10 -18.32 -7.12
N SER A 300 14.12 -18.31 -6.27
CA SER A 300 14.89 -17.10 -5.95
C SER A 300 15.72 -16.64 -7.14
N GLU A 301 16.10 -15.35 -7.15
CA GLU A 301 17.08 -14.83 -8.11
C GLU A 301 18.44 -15.51 -7.90
N GLN A 302 19.16 -15.68 -9.01
CA GLN A 302 20.52 -16.20 -9.01
C GLN A 302 21.39 -15.44 -10.00
N LYS A 303 22.70 -15.45 -9.75
CA LYS A 303 23.71 -14.95 -10.69
C LYS A 303 24.09 -16.05 -11.67
N PHE A 304 24.44 -15.67 -12.88
CA PHE A 304 24.91 -16.58 -13.92
C PHE A 304 26.30 -16.15 -14.36
N ASP A 305 27.17 -17.10 -14.62
CA ASP A 305 28.53 -16.86 -15.06
C ASP A 305 28.60 -16.51 -16.53
N ASP A 306 27.61 -16.97 -17.32
CA ASP A 306 27.52 -16.72 -18.77
C ASP A 306 26.07 -16.56 -19.24
N LEU A 307 25.91 -16.01 -20.44
CA LEU A 307 24.61 -15.71 -21.05
C LEU A 307 23.84 -16.98 -21.47
N GLU A 308 24.52 -18.05 -21.83
CA GLU A 308 23.86 -19.28 -22.28
C GLU A 308 23.23 -20.02 -21.09
N THR A 309 23.95 -20.13 -19.99
CA THR A 309 23.40 -20.67 -18.73
C THR A 309 22.19 -19.86 -18.26
N MET A 310 22.26 -18.54 -18.35
CA MET A 310 21.12 -17.66 -18.04
C MET A 310 19.95 -17.94 -18.97
N ARG A 311 20.19 -18.06 -20.28
CA ARG A 311 19.15 -18.34 -21.29
C ARG A 311 18.46 -19.69 -21.04
N LEU A 312 19.21 -20.72 -20.76
CA LEU A 312 18.67 -22.05 -20.46
C LEU A 312 17.80 -22.02 -19.19
N GLN A 313 18.22 -21.31 -18.15
CA GLN A 313 17.42 -21.16 -16.94
C GLN A 313 16.12 -20.38 -17.20
N MET A 314 16.17 -19.33 -18.02
CA MET A 314 14.96 -18.57 -18.41
C MET A 314 13.95 -19.46 -19.13
N LEU A 315 14.40 -20.35 -20.03
CA LEU A 315 13.54 -21.33 -20.70
C LEU A 315 12.86 -22.28 -19.71
N GLN A 316 13.61 -22.78 -18.71
CA GLN A 316 13.03 -23.61 -17.64
C GLN A 316 12.00 -22.86 -16.80
N ASP A 317 12.28 -21.61 -16.45
CA ASP A 317 11.35 -20.76 -15.69
C ASP A 317 10.06 -20.51 -16.47
N MET A 318 10.16 -20.25 -17.77
CA MET A 318 9.00 -20.11 -18.67
C MET A 318 8.17 -21.38 -18.74
N ALA A 319 8.82 -22.54 -18.88
CA ALA A 319 8.12 -23.83 -18.92
C ALA A 319 7.34 -24.09 -17.62
N LYS A 320 7.97 -23.86 -16.46
CA LYS A 320 7.30 -23.97 -15.14
C LYS A 320 6.14 -22.99 -15.00
N ALA A 321 6.32 -21.75 -15.45
CA ALA A 321 5.26 -20.74 -15.39
C ALA A 321 4.07 -21.12 -16.28
N ARG A 322 4.32 -21.59 -17.53
CA ARG A 322 3.27 -22.05 -18.44
C ARG A 322 2.50 -23.24 -17.86
N ASP A 323 3.19 -24.24 -17.34
CA ASP A 323 2.57 -25.42 -16.73
C ASP A 323 1.65 -25.05 -15.55
N PHE A 324 2.14 -24.20 -14.65
CA PHE A 324 1.33 -23.71 -13.54
C PHE A 324 0.07 -22.95 -14.01
N LEU A 325 0.24 -21.99 -14.93
CA LEU A 325 -0.86 -21.13 -15.39
C LEU A 325 -1.89 -21.88 -16.25
N GLN A 326 -1.52 -23.01 -16.88
CA GLN A 326 -2.46 -23.87 -17.59
C GLN A 326 -3.34 -24.68 -16.64
N LYS A 327 -2.80 -25.12 -15.49
CA LYS A 327 -3.51 -25.95 -14.50
C LYS A 327 -4.47 -25.15 -13.62
N THR A 328 -4.36 -23.83 -13.63
CA THR A 328 -5.11 -22.94 -12.72
C THR A 328 -6.32 -22.28 -13.40
N ASN A 329 -6.70 -22.76 -14.57
CA ASN A 329 -7.91 -22.31 -15.31
C ASN A 329 -9.18 -22.97 -14.82
#